data_b0055af4560c2205d421dba7c60a6359
#
_entry.id   b0055af4560c2205d421dba7c60a6359
#
_cell.length_a   1.000
_cell.length_b   1.000
_cell.length_c   1.000
_cell.angle_alpha   90.00
_cell.angle_beta   90.00
_cell.angle_gamma   90.00
#
_symmetry.space_group_name_H-M   'P 1'
#
loop_
_entity.id
_entity.type
_entity.pdbx_description
1 polymer ?
#
loop_
_entity_poly.entity_id
_entity_poly.type
_entity_poly.pdbx_seq_one_letter_code
_entity_poly.pdbx_strand_id
1 'polypeptide(L)'
;MCIRDRLKNKAVICSVVFRLSKTPELRLDYGDIRKELAARNITDPSVRDISAIVAGIRQSKLPDPAKTGNAGSFFKNPVISESEFQLLFSSYPHVKFFRQGDHYKISAGWLIEQAGWKGYRLGDAGCYEKQALILVNYGRATGRDILALAEKIEASVFDKFGISLEREVNLIF
;
A
#
# COMPACT_ATOMS: atom_id res chain seq x y z
N MET A 1 -9.43 6.72 -13.62
CA MET A 1 -10.42 5.76 -13.07
C MET A 1 -9.98 4.35 -13.44
N CYS A 2 -9.80 3.48 -12.46
CA CYS A 2 -9.37 2.10 -12.72
C CYS A 2 -10.54 1.27 -13.29
N ILE A 3 -10.26 0.37 -14.24
CA ILE A 3 -11.28 -0.56 -14.79
C ILE A 3 -11.96 -1.35 -13.66
N ARG A 4 -11.20 -1.73 -12.62
CA ARG A 4 -11.74 -2.44 -11.45
C ARG A 4 -12.81 -1.64 -10.71
N ASP A 5 -12.64 -0.33 -10.56
CA ASP A 5 -13.62 0.53 -9.88
C ASP A 5 -14.92 0.63 -10.67
N ARG A 6 -14.83 0.68 -12.01
CA ARG A 6 -16.00 0.74 -12.90
C ARG A 6 -16.80 -0.56 -12.93
N LEU A 7 -16.12 -1.70 -12.73
CA LEU A 7 -16.72 -3.04 -12.74
C LEU A 7 -16.96 -3.59 -11.31
N LYS A 8 -16.74 -2.77 -10.28
CA LYS A 8 -16.97 -3.18 -8.89
C LYS A 8 -18.39 -3.69 -8.72
N ASN A 9 -18.55 -4.87 -8.12
CA ASN A 9 -19.81 -5.58 -7.89
C ASN A 9 -20.55 -6.03 -9.18
N LYS A 10 -19.93 -5.92 -10.37
CA LYS A 10 -20.54 -6.32 -11.65
C LYS A 10 -19.82 -7.47 -12.33
N ALA A 11 -18.58 -7.74 -11.95
CA ALA A 11 -17.76 -8.77 -12.59
C ALA A 11 -16.72 -9.36 -11.63
N VAL A 12 -16.35 -10.61 -11.86
CA VAL A 12 -15.21 -11.30 -11.25
C VAL A 12 -14.13 -11.46 -12.31
N ILE A 13 -12.91 -11.00 -12.03
CA ILE A 13 -11.76 -11.16 -12.93
C ILE A 13 -11.18 -12.55 -12.71
N CYS A 14 -11.36 -13.45 -13.70
CA CYS A 14 -10.88 -14.83 -13.63
C CYS A 14 -9.47 -14.99 -14.21
N SER A 15 -9.10 -14.19 -15.20
CA SER A 15 -7.77 -14.26 -15.84
C SER A 15 -7.36 -12.92 -16.42
N VAL A 16 -6.06 -12.76 -16.61
CA VAL A 16 -5.47 -11.58 -17.26
C VAL A 16 -4.45 -12.06 -18.30
N VAL A 17 -4.54 -11.56 -19.51
CA VAL A 17 -3.59 -11.83 -20.58
C VAL A 17 -2.64 -10.66 -20.74
N PHE A 18 -1.34 -10.91 -20.66
CA PHE A 18 -0.29 -9.92 -20.86
C PHE A 18 0.38 -10.07 -22.22
N ARG A 19 0.50 -8.98 -22.96
CA ARG A 19 1.38 -8.90 -24.12
C ARG A 19 2.75 -8.43 -23.64
N LEU A 20 3.75 -9.32 -23.76
CA LEU A 20 5.12 -9.04 -23.34
C LEU A 20 6.01 -8.70 -24.53
N SER A 21 6.98 -7.79 -24.35
CA SER A 21 8.02 -7.50 -25.33
C SER A 21 9.18 -8.48 -25.19
N LYS A 22 9.75 -8.91 -26.32
CA LYS A 22 11.02 -9.68 -26.34
C LYS A 22 12.23 -8.77 -26.10
N THR A 23 12.08 -7.46 -26.33
CA THR A 23 13.09 -6.43 -26.04
C THR A 23 12.57 -5.59 -24.88
N PRO A 24 13.00 -5.87 -23.63
CA PRO A 24 12.48 -5.20 -22.47
C PRO A 24 13.11 -3.80 -22.30
N GLU A 25 12.28 -2.83 -21.93
CA GLU A 25 12.75 -1.55 -21.38
C GLU A 25 12.71 -1.63 -19.85
N LEU A 26 13.88 -1.58 -19.22
CA LEU A 26 13.99 -1.67 -17.77
C LEU A 26 13.64 -0.33 -17.12
N ARG A 27 12.63 -0.31 -16.26
CA ARG A 27 12.25 0.85 -15.44
C ARG A 27 12.86 0.71 -14.06
N LEU A 28 14.01 1.34 -13.84
CA LEU A 28 14.80 1.19 -12.63
C LEU A 28 14.48 2.21 -11.54
N ASP A 29 13.64 3.23 -11.85
CA ASP A 29 13.33 4.34 -10.94
C ASP A 29 12.21 4.02 -9.94
N TYR A 30 11.68 2.80 -9.98
CA TYR A 30 10.61 2.39 -9.07
C TYR A 30 11.17 1.86 -7.74
N GLY A 31 10.81 2.51 -6.65
CA GLY A 31 11.18 2.09 -5.29
C GLY A 31 12.69 2.04 -5.06
N ASP A 32 13.16 0.98 -4.39
CA ASP A 32 14.57 0.82 -4.00
C ASP A 32 15.40 0.02 -5.04
N ILE A 33 14.95 -0.17 -6.28
CA ILE A 33 15.61 -1.01 -7.29
C ILE A 33 17.04 -0.53 -7.55
N ARG A 34 17.25 0.77 -7.81
CA ARG A 34 18.59 1.33 -8.04
C ARG A 34 19.52 1.13 -6.85
N LYS A 35 19.00 1.28 -5.64
CA LYS A 35 19.76 1.07 -4.39
C LYS A 35 20.20 -0.39 -4.26
N GLU A 36 19.31 -1.33 -4.56
CA GLU A 36 19.62 -2.76 -4.51
C GLU A 36 20.61 -3.18 -5.61
N LEU A 37 20.51 -2.61 -6.82
CA LEU A 37 21.47 -2.82 -7.89
C LEU A 37 22.87 -2.35 -7.48
N ALA A 38 22.95 -1.14 -6.93
CA ALA A 38 24.22 -0.58 -6.44
C ALA A 38 24.81 -1.44 -5.31
N ALA A 39 23.99 -1.87 -4.35
CA ALA A 39 24.44 -2.73 -3.25
C ALA A 39 24.97 -4.11 -3.71
N ARG A 40 24.51 -4.60 -4.87
CA ARG A 40 24.95 -5.86 -5.48
C ARG A 40 26.03 -5.67 -6.56
N ASN A 41 26.49 -4.43 -6.79
CA ASN A 41 27.44 -4.08 -7.84
C ASN A 41 27.00 -4.51 -9.26
N ILE A 42 25.67 -4.48 -9.55
CA ILE A 42 25.11 -4.81 -10.86
C ILE A 42 24.99 -3.53 -11.68
N THR A 43 25.81 -3.37 -12.70
CA THR A 43 25.83 -2.18 -13.58
C THR A 43 24.98 -2.34 -14.84
N ASP A 44 24.85 -3.58 -15.35
CA ASP A 44 24.03 -3.93 -16.53
C ASP A 44 23.04 -5.02 -16.15
N PRO A 45 21.87 -4.63 -15.55
CA PRO A 45 20.93 -5.61 -15.02
C PRO A 45 20.11 -6.28 -16.11
N SER A 46 19.99 -7.60 -16.04
CA SER A 46 19.02 -8.36 -16.82
C SER A 46 17.60 -8.27 -16.21
N VAL A 47 16.57 -8.66 -16.98
CA VAL A 47 15.17 -8.80 -16.47
C VAL A 47 15.12 -9.75 -15.28
N ARG A 48 15.95 -10.78 -15.26
CA ARG A 48 16.02 -11.75 -14.16
C ARG A 48 16.55 -11.10 -12.89
N ASP A 49 17.58 -10.25 -13.00
CA ASP A 49 18.13 -9.51 -11.86
C ASP A 49 17.07 -8.58 -11.27
N ILE A 50 16.37 -7.83 -12.12
CA ILE A 50 15.29 -6.94 -11.67
C ILE A 50 14.16 -7.74 -11.00
N SER A 51 13.76 -8.87 -11.58
CA SER A 51 12.74 -9.75 -11.00
C SER A 51 13.15 -10.24 -9.61
N ALA A 52 14.39 -10.71 -9.46
CA ALA A 52 14.92 -11.18 -8.17
C ALA A 52 15.01 -10.06 -7.13
N ILE A 53 15.43 -8.86 -7.54
CA ILE A 53 15.49 -7.67 -6.68
C ILE A 53 14.08 -7.28 -6.22
N VAL A 54 13.13 -7.18 -7.14
CA VAL A 54 11.73 -6.83 -6.81
C VAL A 54 11.12 -7.87 -5.87
N ALA A 55 11.33 -9.16 -6.12
CA ALA A 55 10.88 -10.23 -5.24
C ALA A 55 11.49 -10.08 -3.83
N GLY A 56 12.79 -9.85 -3.73
CA GLY A 56 13.49 -9.64 -2.44
C GLY A 56 12.97 -8.42 -1.68
N ILE A 57 12.78 -7.28 -2.36
CA ILE A 57 12.21 -6.06 -1.77
C ILE A 57 10.79 -6.34 -1.23
N ARG A 58 9.96 -7.05 -2.01
CA ARG A 58 8.60 -7.40 -1.59
C ARG A 58 8.61 -8.33 -0.38
N GLN A 59 9.41 -9.39 -0.41
CA GLN A 59 9.55 -10.33 0.72
C GLN A 59 10.04 -9.64 2.00
N SER A 60 10.93 -8.65 1.90
CA SER A 60 11.41 -7.91 3.08
C SER A 60 10.38 -6.97 3.68
N LYS A 61 9.42 -6.46 2.88
CA LYS A 61 8.44 -5.43 3.28
C LYS A 61 7.04 -5.98 3.53
N LEU A 62 6.66 -7.11 2.93
CA LEU A 62 5.30 -7.64 3.01
C LEU A 62 5.25 -8.90 3.87
N PRO A 63 4.15 -9.14 4.60
CA PRO A 63 3.95 -10.39 5.32
C PRO A 63 3.77 -11.55 4.34
N ASP A 64 4.33 -12.70 4.67
CA ASP A 64 4.09 -13.95 3.96
C ASP A 64 2.64 -14.41 4.26
N PRO A 65 1.73 -14.46 3.28
CA PRO A 65 0.34 -14.82 3.51
C PRO A 65 0.16 -16.28 3.96
N ALA A 66 1.15 -17.14 3.72
CA ALA A 66 1.14 -18.51 4.24
C ALA A 66 1.39 -18.59 5.77
N LYS A 67 2.01 -17.56 6.34
CA LYS A 67 2.34 -17.46 7.76
C LYS A 67 1.46 -16.48 8.52
N THR A 68 1.06 -15.40 7.88
CA THR A 68 0.32 -14.31 8.51
C THR A 68 -0.81 -13.89 7.60
N GLY A 69 -2.05 -14.22 8.00
CA GLY A 69 -3.25 -13.90 7.22
C GLY A 69 -3.37 -12.40 6.96
N ASN A 70 -3.60 -12.02 5.72
CA ASN A 70 -3.83 -10.63 5.32
C ASN A 70 -4.55 -10.57 3.98
N ALA A 71 -5.11 -9.41 3.65
CA ALA A 71 -5.79 -9.14 2.39
C ALA A 71 -5.01 -8.14 1.48
N GLY A 72 -3.69 -8.00 1.70
CA GLY A 72 -2.85 -6.99 1.04
C GLY A 72 -3.10 -5.59 1.60
N SER A 73 -2.99 -4.57 0.75
CA SER A 73 -3.30 -3.18 1.14
C SER A 73 -4.76 -3.06 1.55
N PHE A 74 -5.00 -2.62 2.79
CA PHE A 74 -6.36 -2.55 3.33
C PHE A 74 -7.09 -1.28 2.89
N PHE A 75 -6.35 -0.18 2.73
CA PHE A 75 -6.87 1.12 2.34
C PHE A 75 -6.29 1.59 1.01
N LYS A 76 -7.08 2.37 0.27
CA LYS A 76 -6.61 3.09 -0.90
C LYS A 76 -5.79 4.31 -0.49
N ASN A 77 -4.85 4.71 -1.33
CA ASN A 77 -4.20 6.00 -1.19
C ASN A 77 -5.21 7.11 -1.51
N PRO A 78 -5.55 8.00 -0.56
CA PRO A 78 -6.51 9.08 -0.79
C PRO A 78 -5.99 10.06 -1.84
N VAL A 79 -6.92 10.62 -2.60
CA VAL A 79 -6.66 11.68 -3.58
C VAL A 79 -7.33 12.95 -3.07
N ILE A 80 -6.55 14.00 -2.88
CA ILE A 80 -6.98 15.28 -2.33
C ILE A 80 -6.72 16.42 -3.34
N SER A 81 -7.43 17.53 -3.16
CA SER A 81 -7.25 18.75 -3.96
C SER A 81 -5.93 19.46 -3.65
N GLU A 82 -5.55 20.42 -4.50
CA GLU A 82 -4.40 21.29 -4.25
C GLU A 82 -4.52 22.03 -2.92
N SER A 83 -5.69 22.61 -2.60
CA SER A 83 -5.91 23.36 -1.36
C SER A 83 -5.75 22.49 -0.12
N GLU A 84 -6.32 21.28 -0.11
CA GLU A 84 -6.15 20.32 0.99
C GLU A 84 -4.69 19.88 1.11
N PHE A 85 -4.02 19.68 -0.03
CA PHE A 85 -2.61 19.32 -0.03
C PHE A 85 -1.73 20.42 0.59
N GLN A 86 -1.94 21.69 0.25
CA GLN A 86 -1.16 22.81 0.79
C GLN A 86 -1.34 22.92 2.31
N LEU A 87 -2.54 22.71 2.82
CA LEU A 87 -2.80 22.67 4.28
C LEU A 87 -2.06 21.50 4.94
N LEU A 88 -2.14 20.31 4.36
CA LEU A 88 -1.43 19.15 4.87
C LEU A 88 0.08 19.34 4.82
N PHE A 89 0.62 19.83 3.69
CA PHE A 89 2.04 20.00 3.47
C PHE A 89 2.65 21.06 4.39
N SER A 90 1.93 22.13 4.69
CA SER A 90 2.38 23.17 5.64
C SER A 90 2.58 22.61 7.05
N SER A 91 1.73 21.67 7.48
CA SER A 91 1.81 21.03 8.78
C SER A 91 2.74 19.79 8.78
N TYR A 92 2.87 19.12 7.64
CA TYR A 92 3.64 17.89 7.48
C TYR A 92 4.49 17.89 6.21
N PRO A 93 5.63 18.63 6.18
CA PRO A 93 6.47 18.78 4.97
C PRO A 93 7.08 17.48 4.44
N HIS A 94 7.11 16.42 5.28
CA HIS A 94 7.64 15.10 4.90
C HIS A 94 6.57 14.12 4.41
N VAL A 95 5.33 14.61 4.14
CA VAL A 95 4.26 13.78 3.63
C VAL A 95 4.65 13.15 2.29
N LYS A 96 4.38 11.85 2.15
CA LYS A 96 4.66 11.11 0.91
C LYS A 96 3.47 11.23 -0.03
N PHE A 97 3.69 11.79 -1.21
CA PHE A 97 2.66 12.03 -2.21
C PHE A 97 3.13 11.78 -3.64
N PHE A 98 2.16 11.68 -4.54
CA PHE A 98 2.37 11.67 -5.99
C PHE A 98 1.40 12.66 -6.63
N ARG A 99 1.91 13.58 -7.45
CA ARG A 99 1.06 14.50 -8.20
C ARG A 99 0.33 13.76 -9.32
N GLN A 100 -0.96 13.98 -9.43
CA GLN A 100 -1.82 13.37 -10.44
C GLN A 100 -2.71 14.45 -11.09
N GLY A 101 -2.19 15.14 -12.11
CA GLY A 101 -2.83 16.33 -12.69
C GLY A 101 -2.94 17.44 -11.63
N ASP A 102 -4.18 17.88 -11.38
CA ASP A 102 -4.50 18.94 -10.41
C ASP A 102 -4.81 18.39 -8.99
N HIS A 103 -4.49 17.12 -8.74
CA HIS A 103 -4.74 16.44 -7.49
C HIS A 103 -3.47 15.80 -6.94
N TYR A 104 -3.49 15.48 -5.66
CA TYR A 104 -2.39 14.83 -4.96
C TYR A 104 -2.83 13.52 -4.34
N LYS A 105 -2.16 12.45 -4.71
CA LYS A 105 -2.36 11.12 -4.15
C LYS A 105 -1.44 10.94 -2.95
N ILE A 106 -2.00 10.90 -1.76
CA ILE A 106 -1.26 10.78 -0.51
C ILE A 106 -1.04 9.32 -0.15
N SER A 107 0.13 9.00 0.39
CA SER A 107 0.41 7.65 0.88
C SER A 107 -0.42 7.35 2.13
N ALA A 108 -1.42 6.47 2.02
CA ALA A 108 -2.20 6.01 3.17
C ALA A 108 -1.31 5.29 4.20
N GLY A 109 -0.30 4.53 3.74
CA GLY A 109 0.66 3.91 4.64
C GLY A 109 1.45 4.91 5.48
N TRP A 110 1.80 6.07 4.91
CA TRP A 110 2.45 7.15 5.65
C TRP A 110 1.49 7.77 6.68
N LEU A 111 0.24 8.06 6.30
CA LEU A 111 -0.77 8.62 7.22
C LEU A 111 -1.00 7.70 8.42
N ILE A 112 -1.17 6.40 8.19
CA ILE A 112 -1.37 5.38 9.21
C ILE A 112 -0.15 5.26 10.13
N GLU A 113 1.07 5.27 9.56
CA GLU A 113 2.32 5.26 10.32
C GLU A 113 2.46 6.50 11.20
N GLN A 114 2.19 7.70 10.66
CA GLN A 114 2.24 8.95 11.43
C GLN A 114 1.12 9.05 12.49
N ALA A 115 0.01 8.35 12.31
CA ALA A 115 -1.04 8.20 13.32
C ALA A 115 -0.67 7.18 14.42
N GLY A 116 0.51 6.53 14.33
CA GLY A 116 1.03 5.64 15.38
C GLY A 116 0.58 4.19 15.27
N TRP A 117 -0.03 3.77 14.15
CA TRP A 117 -0.60 2.43 14.03
C TRP A 117 0.36 1.38 13.50
N LYS A 118 1.49 1.75 12.89
CA LYS A 118 2.47 0.80 12.37
C LYS A 118 3.01 -0.10 13.49
N GLY A 119 2.85 -1.40 13.33
CA GLY A 119 3.23 -2.40 14.34
C GLY A 119 2.27 -2.53 15.51
N TYR A 120 1.16 -1.74 15.54
CA TYR A 120 0.15 -1.85 16.58
C TYR A 120 -0.59 -3.18 16.49
N ARG A 121 -0.86 -3.79 17.65
CA ARG A 121 -1.57 -5.06 17.79
C ARG A 121 -2.69 -4.94 18.83
N LEU A 122 -3.87 -5.42 18.46
CA LEU A 122 -5.03 -5.54 19.34
C LEU A 122 -5.50 -7.01 19.33
N GLY A 123 -5.13 -7.76 20.35
CA GLY A 123 -5.31 -9.21 20.32
C GLY A 123 -4.54 -9.87 19.18
N ASP A 124 -5.24 -10.60 18.30
CA ASP A 124 -4.67 -11.20 17.11
C ASP A 124 -4.85 -10.36 15.83
N ALA A 125 -5.57 -9.25 15.90
CA ALA A 125 -5.60 -8.26 14.81
C ALA A 125 -4.45 -7.27 14.96
N GLY A 126 -3.81 -6.86 13.85
CA GLY A 126 -2.73 -5.88 13.92
C GLY A 126 -2.49 -5.14 12.61
N CYS A 127 -1.74 -4.05 12.73
CA CYS A 127 -1.17 -3.31 11.61
C CYS A 127 0.28 -3.78 11.44
N TYR A 128 0.64 -4.23 10.24
CA TYR A 128 1.94 -4.87 10.02
C TYR A 128 3.13 -3.93 10.29
N GLU A 129 4.12 -4.42 11.01
CA GLU A 129 5.27 -3.62 11.48
C GLU A 129 6.16 -3.03 10.38
N LYS A 130 6.21 -3.68 9.19
CA LYS A 130 7.03 -3.20 8.07
C LYS A 130 6.24 -2.42 7.03
N GLN A 131 4.90 -2.54 7.02
CA GLN A 131 4.03 -1.85 6.08
C GLN A 131 2.67 -1.54 6.72
N ALA A 132 2.50 -0.30 7.16
CA ALA A 132 1.31 0.15 7.89
C ALA A 132 -0.01 0.03 7.09
N LEU A 133 0.06 -0.10 5.76
CA LEU A 133 -1.10 -0.26 4.90
C LEU A 133 -1.72 -1.67 4.96
N ILE A 134 -1.04 -2.64 5.59
CA ILE A 134 -1.47 -4.03 5.65
C ILE A 134 -1.97 -4.34 7.05
N LEU A 135 -3.26 -4.69 7.15
CA LEU A 135 -3.80 -5.28 8.36
C LEU A 135 -3.61 -6.80 8.32
N VAL A 136 -3.20 -7.35 9.44
CA VAL A 136 -2.79 -8.75 9.57
C VAL A 136 -3.54 -9.46 10.68
N ASN A 137 -3.75 -10.77 10.48
CA ASN A 137 -4.24 -11.69 11.49
C ASN A 137 -3.07 -12.55 12.00
N TYR A 138 -2.68 -12.35 13.25
CA TYR A 138 -1.61 -13.10 13.90
C TYR A 138 -2.05 -14.45 14.47
N GLY A 139 -3.33 -14.82 14.32
CA GLY A 139 -3.82 -16.10 14.84
C GLY A 139 -5.33 -16.27 14.65
N ARG A 140 -6.11 -15.89 15.64
CA ARG A 140 -7.55 -16.17 15.75
C ARG A 140 -8.44 -14.94 15.58
N ALA A 141 -7.91 -13.81 15.10
CA ALA A 141 -8.73 -12.64 14.84
C ALA A 141 -9.83 -12.95 13.82
N THR A 142 -11.03 -12.54 14.14
CA THR A 142 -12.18 -12.62 13.22
C THR A 142 -12.17 -11.44 12.24
N GLY A 143 -12.97 -11.53 11.16
CA GLY A 143 -13.16 -10.39 10.26
C GLY A 143 -13.70 -9.15 10.99
N ARG A 144 -14.50 -9.34 12.05
CA ARG A 144 -14.98 -8.22 12.89
C ARG A 144 -13.86 -7.55 13.68
N ASP A 145 -12.89 -8.31 14.17
CA ASP A 145 -11.74 -7.74 14.89
C ASP A 145 -10.86 -6.90 13.96
N ILE A 146 -10.61 -7.39 12.73
CA ILE A 146 -9.90 -6.64 11.70
C ILE A 146 -10.67 -5.38 11.30
N LEU A 147 -11.99 -5.47 11.16
CA LEU A 147 -12.84 -4.34 10.83
C LEU A 147 -12.82 -3.28 11.94
N ALA A 148 -12.97 -3.69 13.20
CA ALA A 148 -12.90 -2.79 14.35
C ALA A 148 -11.53 -2.07 14.46
N LEU A 149 -10.43 -2.78 14.12
CA LEU A 149 -9.12 -2.15 14.02
C LEU A 149 -9.06 -1.13 12.87
N ALA A 150 -9.61 -1.47 11.71
CA ALA A 150 -9.66 -0.57 10.56
C ALA A 150 -10.44 0.72 10.87
N GLU A 151 -11.58 0.62 11.55
CA GLU A 151 -12.41 1.77 11.96
C GLU A 151 -11.66 2.69 12.92
N LYS A 152 -10.89 2.14 13.87
CA LYS A 152 -10.04 2.94 14.76
C LYS A 152 -8.94 3.67 13.99
N ILE A 153 -8.33 3.03 12.99
CA ILE A 153 -7.32 3.64 12.13
C ILE A 153 -7.95 4.78 11.31
N GLU A 154 -9.12 4.54 10.69
CA GLU A 154 -9.86 5.54 9.91
C GLU A 154 -10.16 6.79 10.76
N ALA A 155 -10.72 6.60 11.94
CA ALA A 155 -11.02 7.69 12.88
C ALA A 155 -9.75 8.46 13.27
N SER A 156 -8.70 7.75 13.69
CA SER A 156 -7.43 8.36 14.11
C SER A 156 -6.74 9.14 13.00
N VAL A 157 -6.79 8.66 11.74
CA VAL A 157 -6.23 9.36 10.59
C VAL A 157 -7.07 10.60 10.27
N PHE A 158 -8.39 10.49 10.33
CA PHE A 158 -9.29 11.62 10.12
C PHE A 158 -9.10 12.71 11.18
N ASP A 159 -9.06 12.34 12.46
CA ASP A 159 -8.86 13.26 13.58
C ASP A 159 -7.53 14.01 13.47
N LYS A 160 -6.48 13.33 13.00
CA LYS A 160 -5.15 13.93 12.94
C LYS A 160 -4.90 14.76 11.68
N PHE A 161 -5.44 14.36 10.53
CA PHE A 161 -5.10 14.95 9.22
C PHE A 161 -6.29 15.54 8.48
N GLY A 162 -7.54 15.33 8.95
CA GLY A 162 -8.75 15.69 8.22
C GLY A 162 -8.98 14.88 6.94
N ILE A 163 -8.26 13.76 6.76
CA ILE A 163 -8.31 12.94 5.55
C ILE A 163 -9.03 11.62 5.84
N SER A 164 -10.09 11.34 5.06
CA SER A 164 -10.80 10.08 5.12
C SER A 164 -10.08 8.98 4.33
N LEU A 165 -9.92 7.81 4.95
CA LEU A 165 -9.41 6.62 4.27
C LEU A 165 -10.57 5.83 3.64
N GLU A 166 -10.37 5.34 2.41
CA GLU A 166 -11.29 4.42 1.74
C GLU A 166 -10.71 3.00 1.78
N ARG A 167 -11.53 2.01 2.17
CA ARG A 167 -11.15 0.60 2.18
C ARG A 167 -11.02 0.07 0.75
N GLU A 168 -9.90 -0.59 0.44
CA GLU A 168 -9.70 -1.29 -0.84
C GLU A 168 -10.27 -2.71 -0.81
N VAL A 169 -10.28 -3.34 0.36
CA VAL A 169 -10.80 -4.69 0.57
C VAL A 169 -12.31 -4.75 0.47
N ASN A 170 -12.84 -5.87 -0.04
CA ASN A 170 -14.28 -6.13 -0.04
C ASN A 170 -14.66 -6.82 1.27
N LEU A 171 -15.68 -6.27 1.95
CA LEU A 171 -16.27 -6.88 3.14
C LEU A 171 -17.41 -7.79 2.68
N ILE A 172 -17.39 -9.05 3.11
CA ILE A 172 -18.42 -10.05 2.84
C ILE A 172 -19.01 -10.43 4.20
N PHE A 173 -20.32 -10.20 4.36
CA PHE A 173 -21.09 -10.47 5.57
C PHE A 173 -22.00 -11.68 5.37
#